data_c57af49685f4b9d472d57ba137962863
#
_entry.id   c57af49685f4b9d472d57ba137962863
#
_cell.length_a   1.000
_cell.length_b   1.000
_cell.length_c   1.000
_cell.angle_alpha   90.00
_cell.angle_beta   90.00
_cell.angle_gamma   90.00
#
_symmetry.space_group_name_H-M   'P 1'
#
loop_
_entity.id
_entity.type
_entity.pdbx_description
1 polymer ?
#
loop_
_entity_poly.entity_id
_entity_poly.type
_entity_poly.pdbx_seq_one_letter_code
_entity_poly.pdbx_strand_id
1 'polypeptide(L)' 'MDLKSLKSRHKELNNIIDAGYKNYISDERIRRLKKEKLRIKQIIEKENIVEH' A
#
# COMPACT_ATOMS: atom_id res chain seq x y z
N MET A 1 2.45 -13.97 -4.99
CA MET A 1 1.69 -13.51 -3.83
C MET A 1 0.20 -13.64 -4.08
N ASP A 2 -0.49 -14.06 -3.04
CA ASP A 2 -1.92 -14.18 -3.03
C ASP A 2 -2.58 -12.79 -3.04
N LEU A 3 -3.64 -12.63 -3.81
CA LEU A 3 -4.37 -11.36 -3.91
C LEU A 3 -4.89 -10.88 -2.55
N LYS A 4 -5.35 -11.82 -1.74
CA LYS A 4 -5.84 -11.52 -0.41
C LYS A 4 -4.74 -10.93 0.47
N SER A 5 -3.55 -11.50 0.40
CA SER A 5 -2.39 -11.00 1.15
C SER A 5 -1.99 -9.61 0.68
N LEU A 6 -2.04 -9.37 -0.62
CA LEU A 6 -1.72 -8.06 -1.18
C LEU A 6 -2.71 -6.98 -0.72
N LYS A 7 -3.98 -7.32 -0.70
CA LYS A 7 -5.01 -6.40 -0.22
C LYS A 7 -4.84 -6.08 1.26
N SER A 8 -4.51 -7.09 2.06
CA SER A 8 -4.22 -6.90 3.48
C SER A 8 -3.03 -5.99 3.69
N ARG A 9 -1.96 -6.22 2.91
CA ARG A 9 -0.76 -5.39 2.99
C ARG A 9 -1.03 -3.95 2.58
N HIS A 10 -1.83 -3.76 1.54
CA HIS A 10 -2.21 -2.44 1.09
C HIS A 10 -2.94 -1.67 2.19
N LYS A 11 -3.89 -2.34 2.83
CA LYS A 11 -4.64 -1.74 3.94
C LYS A 11 -3.72 -1.39 5.11
N GLU A 12 -2.81 -2.29 5.44
CA GLU A 12 -1.85 -2.07 6.51
C GLU A 12 -0.96 -0.87 6.23
N LEU A 13 -0.45 -0.76 5.01
CA LEU A 13 0.38 0.38 4.61
C LEU A 13 -0.40 1.68 4.67
N ASN A 14 -1.64 1.65 4.24
CA ASN A 14 -2.49 2.82 4.31
C ASN A 14 -2.66 3.31 5.75
N ASN A 15 -2.87 2.38 6.68
CA ASN A 15 -2.99 2.70 8.10
C ASN A 15 -1.69 3.25 8.67
N ILE A 16 -0.56 2.67 8.28
CA ILE A 16 0.76 3.12 8.73
C ILE A 16 1.05 4.54 8.23
N ILE A 17 0.76 4.81 6.99
CA ILE A 17 0.96 6.14 6.41
C ILE A 17 0.08 7.17 7.12
N ASP A 18 -1.18 6.83 7.33
CA ASP A 18 -2.11 7.71 8.02
C ASP A 18 -1.65 8.00 9.45
N ALA A 19 -1.22 6.98 10.17
CA ALA A 19 -0.67 7.14 11.51
C ALA A 19 0.62 7.95 11.49
N GLY A 20 1.40 7.80 10.43
CA GLY A 20 2.65 8.52 10.26
C GLY A 20 2.45 10.02 10.19
N TYR A 21 1.41 10.47 9.49
CA TYR A 21 1.09 11.89 9.44
C TYR A 21 0.72 12.45 10.81
N LYS A 22 0.07 11.64 11.63
CA LYS A 22 -0.33 12.06 12.97
C LYS A 22 0.84 12.03 13.96
N ASN A 23 1.79 11.14 13.75
CA ASN A 23 2.89 10.90 14.69
C ASN A 23 4.23 11.46 14.23
N TYR A 24 4.23 12.30 13.21
CA TYR A 24 5.43 12.97 12.73
C TYR A 24 6.54 12.02 12.29
N ILE A 25 6.21 11.00 11.52
CA ILE A 25 7.22 10.15 10.90
C ILE A 25 7.93 10.97 9.82
N SER A 26 9.22 10.72 9.60
CA SER A 26 10.00 11.45 8.61
C SER A 26 9.40 11.35 7.21
N ASP A 27 9.51 12.41 6.44
CA ASP A 27 9.00 12.46 5.07
C ASP A 27 9.61 11.36 4.21
N GLU A 28 10.87 11.05 4.43
CA GLU A 28 11.57 10.00 3.69
C GLU A 28 10.91 8.65 3.90
N ARG A 29 10.55 8.36 5.14
CA ARG A 29 9.89 7.11 5.48
C ARG A 29 8.51 7.02 4.87
N ILE A 30 7.76 8.12 4.91
CA ILE A 30 6.43 8.18 4.31
C ILE A 30 6.51 7.98 2.81
N ARG A 31 7.50 8.55 2.15
CA ARG A 31 7.69 8.35 0.71
C ARG A 31 7.92 6.90 0.36
N ARG A 32 8.72 6.20 1.15
CA ARG A 32 8.98 4.78 0.94
C ARG A 32 7.70 3.96 1.10
N LEU A 33 6.92 4.26 2.11
CA LEU A 33 5.67 3.57 2.36
C LEU A 33 4.66 3.82 1.24
N LYS A 34 4.58 5.05 0.76
CA LYS A 34 3.70 5.39 -0.36
C LYS A 34 4.11 4.68 -1.64
N LYS A 35 5.41 4.56 -1.86
CA LYS A 35 5.94 3.86 -3.03
C LYS A 35 5.59 2.38 -2.99
N GLU A 36 5.75 1.76 -1.83
CA GLU A 36 5.38 0.36 -1.66
C GLU A 36 3.88 0.15 -1.85
N LYS A 37 3.09 1.04 -1.27
CA LYS A 37 1.64 1.01 -1.42
C LYS A 37 1.22 1.08 -2.88
N LEU A 38 1.83 1.98 -3.63
CA LEU A 38 1.54 2.14 -5.05
C LEU A 38 1.87 0.88 -5.84
N ARG A 39 3.00 0.25 -5.54
CA ARG A 39 3.39 -1.01 -6.18
C ARG A 39 2.35 -2.09 -5.96
N ILE A 40 1.93 -2.23 -4.71
CA ILE A 40 0.94 -3.24 -4.35
C ILE A 40 -0.38 -2.95 -5.04
N LYS A 41 -0.78 -1.70 -5.08
CA LYS A 41 -2.00 -1.29 -5.76
C LYS A 41 -1.96 -1.66 -7.25
N GLN A 42 -0.82 -1.43 -7.90
CA GLN A 42 -0.65 -1.79 -9.31
C GLN A 42 -0.77 -3.28 -9.53
N ILE A 43 -0.20 -4.07 -8.64
CA ILE A 43 -0.29 -5.52 -8.73
C ILE A 43 -1.74 -5.98 -8.55
N ILE A 44 -2.44 -5.42 -7.59
CA ILE A 44 -3.84 -5.74 -7.35
C ILE A 44 -4.70 -5.40 -8.57
N GLU A 45 -4.48 -4.23 -9.14
CA GLU A 45 -5.23 -3.80 -10.33
C GLU A 45 -4.95 -4.71 -11.53
N LYS A 46 -3.70 -5.14 -11.66
CA LYS A 46 -3.31 -6.03 -12.74
C LYS A 46 -3.99 -7.39 -12.63
N GLU A 47 -4.12 -7.88 -11.41
CA GLU A 47 -4.83 -9.13 -11.16
C GLU A 47 -6.34 -8.99 -11.41
N ASN A 48 -6.89 -7.83 -11.07
CA ASN A 48 -8.32 -7.57 -11.23
C ASN A 48 -8.76 -7.37 -12.68
N ILE A 49 -7.84 -6.99 -13.55
CA ILE A 49 -8.15 -6.78 -14.97
C ILE A 49 -8.74 -8.04 -15.60
N VAL A 50 -8.34 -9.19 -15.10
CA VAL A 50 -8.79 -10.48 -15.63
C VAL A 50 -10.29 -10.70 -15.40
N GLU A 51 -10.89 -9.98 -14.49
CA GLU A 51 -12.30 -10.16 -14.14
C GLU A 51 -13.27 -9.47 -15.09
N HIS A 52 -12.77 -8.71 -16.02
CA HIS A 52 -13.61 -8.07 -17.02
C HIS A 52 -13.81 -8.97 -18.26
#